data_e7221a9ce4c8e97d024e93d5c1ff11a0
#
_entry.id   e7221a9ce4c8e97d024e93d5c1ff11a0
#
_cell.length_a   1.000
_cell.length_b   1.000
_cell.length_c   1.000
_cell.angle_alpha   90.00
_cell.angle_beta   90.00
_cell.angle_gamma   90.00
#
_symmetry.space_group_name_H-M   'P 1'
#
loop_
_entity.id
_entity.type
_entity.pdbx_description
1 polymer ?
#
loop_
_entity_poly.entity_id
_entity_poly.type
_entity_poly.pdbx_seq_one_letter_code
_entity_poly.pdbx_strand_id
1 'polypeptide(L)'
;MNILKLLKPQMNTDQHRFFLYIIGVHLCLSLVACGYHLAGTGSSLPPHIQTIGLPIFVNNTQGYQVEQKITASIQTVLLQRGKYKVVPDAQGVDALLKGTILSVSLYPVSFSQEGRASEYNVVINAKVTFTDLAQKKVLFQNPSFIFRGQYQIDQDELLFFDRQSEAIDQIAKDFAESVVSAILEGF
;
A
#
# COMPACT_ATOMS: atom_id res chain seq x y z
N MET A 1 -17.15 -45.50 -60.36
CA MET A 1 -18.07 -44.45 -60.84
C MET A 1 -18.13 -43.36 -59.77
N ASN A 2 -17.48 -42.21 -60.05
CA ASN A 2 -17.12 -41.15 -59.14
C ASN A 2 -18.30 -40.28 -58.72
N ILE A 3 -18.63 -40.21 -57.41
CA ILE A 3 -19.62 -39.27 -56.85
C ILE A 3 -19.01 -38.56 -55.61
N LEU A 4 -17.77 -38.18 -55.62
CA LEU A 4 -17.09 -37.50 -54.47
C LEU A 4 -16.36 -36.23 -54.97
N LYS A 5 -17.00 -35.49 -55.90
CA LYS A 5 -16.38 -34.24 -56.42
C LYS A 5 -17.41 -33.09 -56.51
N LEU A 6 -18.17 -32.84 -55.44
CA LEU A 6 -19.03 -31.66 -55.42
C LEU A 6 -19.28 -31.31 -53.96
N LEU A 7 -18.45 -30.44 -53.43
CA LEU A 7 -18.72 -29.44 -52.37
C LEU A 7 -17.40 -28.90 -51.80
N LYS A 8 -16.70 -28.16 -52.68
CA LYS A 8 -15.72 -27.19 -52.17
C LYS A 8 -16.42 -25.83 -52.20
N PRO A 9 -16.80 -25.22 -51.07
CA PRO A 9 -17.28 -23.87 -51.12
C PRO A 9 -16.09 -22.98 -51.52
N GLN A 10 -16.16 -22.39 -52.72
CA GLN A 10 -15.28 -21.30 -53.15
C GLN A 10 -15.64 -20.08 -52.27
N MET A 11 -14.95 -19.95 -51.15
CA MET A 11 -15.01 -18.72 -50.36
C MET A 11 -14.29 -17.61 -51.14
N ASN A 12 -15.07 -16.61 -51.52
CA ASN A 12 -14.63 -15.44 -52.27
C ASN A 12 -13.55 -14.71 -51.45
N THR A 13 -12.42 -14.39 -52.06
CA THR A 13 -11.25 -13.76 -51.41
C THR A 13 -11.63 -12.45 -50.72
N ASP A 14 -12.68 -11.77 -51.17
CA ASP A 14 -13.17 -10.53 -50.55
C ASP A 14 -13.91 -10.78 -49.25
N GLN A 15 -14.59 -11.91 -49.09
CA GLN A 15 -15.23 -12.30 -47.83
C GLN A 15 -14.19 -12.58 -46.75
N HIS A 16 -13.05 -13.20 -47.11
CA HIS A 16 -11.96 -13.46 -46.17
C HIS A 16 -11.32 -12.17 -45.63
N ARG A 17 -11.13 -11.18 -46.54
CA ARG A 17 -10.56 -9.88 -46.16
C ARG A 17 -11.51 -9.10 -45.27
N PHE A 18 -12.82 -9.15 -45.53
CA PHE A 18 -13.85 -8.51 -44.72
C PHE A 18 -13.96 -9.15 -43.33
N PHE A 19 -13.86 -10.47 -43.22
CA PHE A 19 -13.88 -11.22 -41.96
C PHE A 19 -12.65 -10.93 -41.08
N LEU A 20 -11.46 -10.86 -41.69
CA LEU A 20 -10.21 -10.47 -41.04
C LEU A 20 -10.26 -9.03 -40.54
N TYR A 21 -10.90 -8.12 -41.27
CA TYR A 21 -11.08 -6.74 -40.84
C TYR A 21 -12.00 -6.62 -39.63
N ILE A 22 -13.11 -7.35 -39.60
CA ILE A 22 -14.04 -7.40 -38.47
C ILE A 22 -13.36 -7.98 -37.24
N ILE A 23 -12.59 -9.05 -37.38
CA ILE A 23 -11.84 -9.65 -36.28
C ILE A 23 -10.78 -8.67 -35.73
N GLY A 24 -10.07 -7.96 -36.61
CA GLY A 24 -9.10 -6.93 -36.26
C GLY A 24 -9.71 -5.77 -35.47
N VAL A 25 -10.87 -5.29 -35.92
CA VAL A 25 -11.62 -4.21 -35.24
C VAL A 25 -12.11 -4.70 -33.85
N HIS A 26 -12.63 -5.93 -33.75
CA HIS A 26 -13.07 -6.48 -32.47
C HIS A 26 -11.90 -6.68 -31.50
N LEU A 27 -10.75 -7.12 -31.99
CA LEU A 27 -9.54 -7.29 -31.20
C LEU A 27 -9.00 -5.94 -30.69
N CYS A 28 -9.04 -4.90 -31.50
CA CYS A 28 -8.68 -3.54 -31.10
C CYS A 28 -9.66 -2.95 -30.08
N LEU A 29 -10.98 -3.17 -30.22
CA LEU A 29 -11.97 -2.71 -29.25
C LEU A 29 -11.84 -3.42 -27.88
N SER A 30 -11.46 -4.70 -27.86
CA SER A 30 -11.27 -5.44 -26.61
C SER A 30 -10.02 -5.01 -25.83
N LEU A 31 -9.01 -4.45 -26.49
CA LEU A 31 -7.81 -3.91 -25.86
C LEU A 31 -8.05 -2.54 -25.17
N VAL A 32 -9.04 -1.78 -25.62
CA VAL A 32 -9.39 -0.48 -25.04
C VAL A 32 -10.34 -0.63 -23.84
N ALA A 33 -11.03 -1.75 -23.69
CA ALA A 33 -11.99 -2.01 -22.62
C ALA A 33 -11.34 -2.47 -21.30
N CYS A 34 -10.04 -2.78 -21.24
CA CYS A 34 -9.31 -2.96 -20.01
C CYS A 34 -8.97 -1.60 -19.40
N GLY A 35 -9.94 -0.99 -18.75
CA GLY A 35 -9.75 0.18 -17.90
C GLY A 35 -8.93 -0.14 -16.66
N TYR A 36 -7.66 -0.49 -16.80
CA TYR A 36 -6.71 -0.51 -15.70
C TYR A 36 -6.42 0.95 -15.31
N HIS A 37 -7.09 1.44 -14.29
CA HIS A 37 -6.60 2.59 -13.56
C HIS A 37 -5.28 2.20 -12.88
N LEU A 38 -4.20 2.88 -13.26
CA LEU A 38 -2.94 2.78 -12.52
C LEU A 38 -3.23 3.23 -11.08
N ALA A 39 -3.32 2.27 -10.15
CA ALA A 39 -3.36 2.56 -8.73
C ALA A 39 -2.07 3.32 -8.38
N GLY A 40 -2.19 4.51 -7.79
CA GLY A 40 -1.04 5.28 -7.30
C GLY A 40 -0.71 6.60 -7.99
N THR A 41 -1.39 7.02 -9.07
CA THR A 41 -1.15 8.31 -9.72
C THR A 41 -2.17 9.40 -9.39
N GLY A 42 -3.25 9.07 -8.71
CA GLY A 42 -4.25 10.03 -8.23
C GLY A 42 -4.11 10.28 -6.74
N SER A 43 -3.70 11.47 -6.30
CA SER A 43 -3.98 11.85 -4.92
C SER A 43 -5.47 12.13 -4.82
N SER A 44 -6.19 11.35 -4.04
CA SER A 44 -7.62 11.57 -3.77
C SER A 44 -7.86 12.71 -2.78
N LEU A 45 -6.80 13.31 -2.25
CA LEU A 45 -6.92 14.44 -1.33
C LEU A 45 -7.35 15.71 -2.06
N PRO A 46 -8.19 16.54 -1.43
CA PRO A 46 -8.59 17.84 -1.95
C PRO A 46 -7.37 18.69 -2.37
N PRO A 47 -7.44 19.44 -3.50
CA PRO A 47 -6.30 20.18 -4.05
C PRO A 47 -5.73 21.27 -3.13
N HIS A 48 -6.50 21.75 -2.16
CA HIS A 48 -6.08 22.77 -1.18
C HIS A 48 -5.14 22.19 -0.12
N ILE A 49 -5.08 20.87 0.06
CA ILE A 49 -4.20 20.24 1.04
C ILE A 49 -2.80 20.15 0.44
N GLN A 50 -1.91 21.05 0.86
CA GLN A 50 -0.50 21.12 0.47
C GLN A 50 0.42 20.84 1.65
N THR A 51 0.02 21.25 2.86
CA THR A 51 0.80 21.07 4.08
C THR A 51 0.09 20.14 5.04
N ILE A 52 0.76 19.06 5.41
CA ILE A 52 0.25 18.05 6.35
C ILE A 52 1.02 18.18 7.66
N GLY A 53 0.30 18.41 8.76
CA GLY A 53 0.82 18.29 10.10
C GLY A 53 0.90 16.82 10.53
N LEU A 54 2.07 16.38 10.98
CA LEU A 54 2.31 15.04 11.44
C LEU A 54 3.05 15.10 12.80
N PRO A 55 2.35 15.37 13.91
CA PRO A 55 2.93 15.24 15.24
C PRO A 55 3.32 13.78 15.50
N ILE A 56 4.29 13.58 16.38
CA ILE A 56 4.71 12.24 16.80
C ILE A 56 3.48 11.48 17.30
N PHE A 57 3.32 10.24 16.84
CA PHE A 57 2.23 9.35 17.27
C PHE A 57 2.31 9.11 18.77
N VAL A 58 1.17 9.01 19.42
CA VAL A 58 1.11 8.64 20.83
C VAL A 58 1.37 7.15 20.95
N ASN A 59 2.26 6.76 21.86
CA ASN A 59 2.56 5.36 22.12
C ASN A 59 1.93 4.93 23.46
N ASN A 60 0.92 4.08 23.38
CA ASN A 60 0.27 3.46 24.55
C ASN A 60 0.82 2.05 24.83
N THR A 61 1.98 1.71 24.29
CA THR A 61 2.60 0.40 24.45
C THR A 61 3.91 0.53 25.28
N GLN A 62 4.48 -0.60 25.61
CA GLN A 62 5.81 -0.65 26.26
C GLN A 62 6.97 -0.68 25.25
N GLY A 63 6.68 -0.67 23.94
CA GLY A 63 7.70 -0.68 22.88
C GLY A 63 8.48 0.63 22.87
N TYR A 64 9.79 0.54 23.03
CA TYR A 64 10.68 1.70 23.04
C TYR A 64 10.83 2.33 21.65
N GLN A 65 10.60 3.64 21.55
CA GLN A 65 10.76 4.45 20.32
C GLN A 65 9.94 4.01 19.10
N VAL A 66 8.96 3.13 19.25
CA VAL A 66 8.12 2.67 18.12
C VAL A 66 7.37 3.84 17.48
N GLU A 67 6.87 4.79 18.29
CA GLU A 67 6.18 5.99 17.80
C GLU A 67 7.07 6.88 16.93
N GLN A 68 8.34 7.00 17.29
CA GLN A 68 9.30 7.81 16.53
C GLN A 68 9.60 7.17 15.18
N LYS A 69 9.87 5.86 15.15
CA LYS A 69 10.16 5.10 13.93
C LYS A 69 8.96 5.10 12.99
N ILE A 70 7.75 4.84 13.49
CA ILE A 70 6.51 4.87 12.71
C ILE A 70 6.25 6.27 12.15
N THR A 71 6.37 7.32 12.98
CA THR A 71 6.13 8.69 12.53
C THR A 71 7.13 9.13 11.47
N ALA A 72 8.41 8.82 11.64
CA ALA A 72 9.46 9.13 10.67
C ALA A 72 9.23 8.38 9.34
N SER A 73 8.80 7.12 9.41
CA SER A 73 8.47 6.33 8.21
C SER A 73 7.26 6.90 7.48
N ILE A 74 6.20 7.29 8.20
CA ILE A 74 5.01 7.95 7.60
C ILE A 74 5.42 9.27 6.92
N GLN A 75 6.26 10.07 7.58
CA GLN A 75 6.80 11.30 6.99
C GLN A 75 7.54 11.02 5.68
N THR A 76 8.42 10.03 5.68
CA THR A 76 9.19 9.63 4.50
C THR A 76 8.29 9.20 3.36
N VAL A 77 7.29 8.35 3.62
CA VAL A 77 6.35 7.86 2.61
C VAL A 77 5.50 9.01 2.04
N LEU A 78 5.01 9.93 2.88
CA LEU A 78 4.26 11.10 2.43
C LEU A 78 5.11 12.02 1.54
N LEU A 79 6.38 12.25 1.89
CA LEU A 79 7.33 13.06 1.09
C LEU A 79 7.65 12.38 -0.25
N GLN A 80 7.77 11.05 -0.29
CA GLN A 80 8.00 10.29 -1.52
C GLN A 80 6.84 10.38 -2.51
N ARG A 81 5.61 10.60 -2.03
CA ARG A 81 4.46 10.89 -2.90
C ARG A 81 4.57 12.25 -3.61
N GLY A 82 5.56 13.08 -3.25
CA GLY A 82 6.05 14.25 -4.00
C GLY A 82 5.11 15.45 -4.05
N LYS A 83 4.00 15.45 -3.32
CA LYS A 83 2.96 16.48 -3.44
C LYS A 83 2.74 17.30 -2.17
N TYR A 84 3.26 16.85 -1.03
CA TYR A 84 2.94 17.42 0.27
C TYR A 84 4.18 17.92 1.00
N LYS A 85 4.03 19.04 1.69
CA LYS A 85 4.97 19.46 2.73
C LYS A 85 4.52 18.83 4.05
N VAL A 86 5.41 18.12 4.72
CA VAL A 86 5.10 17.48 6.00
C VAL A 86 5.87 18.18 7.11
N VAL A 87 5.14 18.60 8.15
CA VAL A 87 5.71 19.33 9.30
C VAL A 87 5.25 18.67 10.61
N PRO A 88 6.07 18.72 11.68
CA PRO A 88 5.72 18.09 12.97
C PRO A 88 4.63 18.85 13.73
N ASP A 89 4.30 20.06 13.32
CA ASP A 89 3.33 20.92 14.01
C ASP A 89 1.89 20.61 13.61
N ALA A 90 0.99 20.85 14.57
CA ALA A 90 -0.46 20.75 14.35
C ALA A 90 -1.11 22.08 13.98
N GLN A 91 -0.36 23.20 13.98
CA GLN A 91 -0.86 24.53 13.72
C GLN A 91 -0.37 25.08 12.38
N GLY A 92 -1.23 25.85 11.71
CA GLY A 92 -0.85 26.48 10.44
C GLY A 92 -0.70 25.49 9.29
N VAL A 93 -1.36 24.35 9.34
CA VAL A 93 -1.34 23.30 8.32
C VAL A 93 -2.74 23.10 7.72
N ASP A 94 -2.80 22.59 6.49
CA ASP A 94 -4.08 22.38 5.80
C ASP A 94 -4.78 21.13 6.32
N ALA A 95 -4.02 20.08 6.60
CA ALA A 95 -4.54 18.83 7.14
C ALA A 95 -3.65 18.29 8.26
N LEU A 96 -4.25 17.50 9.14
CA LEU A 96 -3.60 16.95 10.34
C LEU A 96 -3.75 15.44 10.39
N LEU A 97 -2.63 14.73 10.39
CA LEU A 97 -2.57 13.29 10.61
C LEU A 97 -2.16 13.01 12.05
N LYS A 98 -3.05 12.38 12.80
CA LYS A 98 -2.80 11.92 14.17
C LYS A 98 -2.91 10.41 14.28
N GLY A 99 -2.05 9.82 15.07
CA GLY A 99 -2.09 8.40 15.38
C GLY A 99 -1.82 8.11 16.84
N THR A 100 -2.38 6.99 17.30
CA THR A 100 -2.10 6.41 18.61
C THR A 100 -1.85 4.93 18.43
N ILE A 101 -0.68 4.45 18.81
CA ILE A 101 -0.32 3.04 18.81
C ILE A 101 -0.96 2.40 20.03
N LEU A 102 -1.89 1.48 19.80
CA LEU A 102 -2.68 0.83 20.84
C LEU A 102 -2.01 -0.44 21.36
N SER A 103 -1.44 -1.23 20.43
CA SER A 103 -0.68 -2.43 20.78
C SER A 103 0.34 -2.78 19.71
N VAL A 104 1.42 -3.40 20.12
CA VAL A 104 2.42 -4.07 19.28
C VAL A 104 2.63 -5.45 19.86
N SER A 105 2.42 -6.48 19.06
CA SER A 105 2.53 -7.87 19.47
C SER A 105 3.45 -8.64 18.53
N LEU A 106 4.32 -9.46 19.09
CA LEU A 106 5.24 -10.33 18.38
C LEU A 106 4.93 -11.78 18.70
N TYR A 107 4.81 -12.61 17.66
CA TYR A 107 4.57 -14.04 17.78
C TYR A 107 5.57 -14.82 16.93
N PRO A 108 6.37 -15.73 17.52
CA PRO A 108 7.22 -16.61 16.73
C PRO A 108 6.36 -17.55 15.89
N VAL A 109 6.71 -17.69 14.60
CA VAL A 109 5.97 -18.54 13.64
C VAL A 109 6.85 -19.62 13.03
N SER A 110 8.16 -19.47 13.11
CA SER A 110 9.11 -20.47 12.62
C SER A 110 10.26 -20.66 13.63
N PHE A 111 10.82 -21.86 13.66
CA PHE A 111 11.92 -22.21 14.53
C PHE A 111 13.04 -22.90 13.74
N SER A 112 14.29 -22.66 14.14
CA SER A 112 15.44 -23.37 13.60
C SER A 112 15.50 -24.81 14.09
N GLN A 113 16.48 -25.57 13.55
CA GLN A 113 16.73 -26.95 14.00
C GLN A 113 17.14 -27.02 15.49
N GLU A 114 17.72 -25.94 16.01
CA GLU A 114 18.12 -25.81 17.42
C GLU A 114 16.97 -25.31 18.33
N GLY A 115 15.76 -25.15 17.79
CA GLY A 115 14.58 -24.73 18.53
C GLY A 115 14.54 -23.23 18.85
N ARG A 116 15.36 -22.40 18.20
CA ARG A 116 15.31 -20.95 18.33
C ARG A 116 14.33 -20.36 17.33
N ALA A 117 13.56 -19.34 17.73
CA ALA A 117 12.67 -18.65 16.83
C ALA A 117 13.47 -17.97 15.71
N SER A 118 13.11 -18.25 14.44
CA SER A 118 13.76 -17.74 13.23
C SER A 118 12.89 -16.76 12.47
N GLU A 119 11.58 -16.78 12.69
CA GLU A 119 10.64 -15.88 12.04
C GLU A 119 9.54 -15.44 13.02
N TYR A 120 9.16 -14.18 12.94
CA TYR A 120 8.13 -13.58 13.79
C TYR A 120 7.05 -12.90 12.96
N ASN A 121 5.81 -13.05 13.38
CA ASN A 121 4.72 -12.19 12.98
C ASN A 121 4.64 -11.00 13.93
N VAL A 122 4.53 -9.82 13.35
CA VAL A 122 4.28 -8.56 14.06
C VAL A 122 2.86 -8.09 13.75
N VAL A 123 2.13 -7.75 14.79
CA VAL A 123 0.82 -7.13 14.66
C VAL A 123 0.86 -5.79 15.36
N ILE A 124 0.64 -4.72 14.59
CA ILE A 124 0.50 -3.35 15.09
C ILE A 124 -0.97 -2.97 14.99
N ASN A 125 -1.54 -2.52 16.09
CA ASN A 125 -2.86 -1.92 16.13
C ASN A 125 -2.73 -0.45 16.48
N ALA A 126 -3.25 0.42 15.64
CA ALA A 126 -3.20 1.87 15.83
C ALA A 126 -4.54 2.52 15.51
N LYS A 127 -4.88 3.55 16.29
CA LYS A 127 -5.92 4.51 15.92
C LYS A 127 -5.30 5.55 15.01
N VAL A 128 -5.90 5.79 13.84
CA VAL A 128 -5.43 6.79 12.87
C VAL A 128 -6.56 7.71 12.50
N THR A 129 -6.30 9.02 12.47
CA THR A 129 -7.27 10.03 12.07
C THR A 129 -6.57 11.07 11.19
N PHE A 130 -7.14 11.34 10.02
CA PHE A 130 -6.69 12.37 9.11
C PHE A 130 -7.82 13.38 8.90
N THR A 131 -7.54 14.64 9.22
CA THR A 131 -8.54 15.71 9.26
C THR A 131 -8.11 16.87 8.37
N ASP A 132 -8.98 17.31 7.49
CA ASP A 132 -8.88 18.59 6.80
C ASP A 132 -9.23 19.71 7.78
N LEU A 133 -8.27 20.55 8.11
CA LEU A 133 -8.44 21.63 9.08
C LEU A 133 -9.12 22.85 8.45
N ALA A 134 -8.95 23.07 7.14
CA ALA A 134 -9.58 24.17 6.43
C ALA A 134 -11.08 23.97 6.34
N GLN A 135 -11.54 22.77 6.04
CA GLN A 135 -12.96 22.41 5.95
C GLN A 135 -13.53 21.84 7.26
N LYS A 136 -12.71 21.63 8.28
CA LYS A 136 -13.07 20.97 9.55
C LYS A 136 -13.73 19.61 9.34
N LYS A 137 -13.27 18.85 8.33
CA LYS A 137 -13.82 17.56 7.92
C LYS A 137 -12.83 16.45 8.21
N VAL A 138 -13.30 15.36 8.82
CA VAL A 138 -12.51 14.12 8.93
C VAL A 138 -12.53 13.44 7.56
N LEU A 139 -11.35 13.30 6.96
CA LEU A 139 -11.17 12.65 5.66
C LEU A 139 -10.95 11.14 5.82
N PHE A 140 -10.21 10.73 6.83
CA PHE A 140 -9.99 9.33 7.15
C PHE A 140 -10.01 9.11 8.66
N GLN A 141 -10.69 8.07 9.09
CA GLN A 141 -10.69 7.66 10.50
C GLN A 141 -10.78 6.15 10.59
N ASN A 142 -9.80 5.55 11.25
CA ASN A 142 -9.82 4.15 11.62
C ASN A 142 -9.46 4.02 13.11
N PRO A 143 -10.39 3.61 13.97
CA PRO A 143 -10.14 3.49 15.39
C PRO A 143 -9.27 2.28 15.76
N SER A 144 -9.09 1.33 14.83
CA SER A 144 -8.31 0.11 15.01
C SER A 144 -7.74 -0.34 13.68
N PHE A 145 -6.75 0.42 13.19
CA PHE A 145 -5.99 0.08 11.99
C PHE A 145 -5.01 -1.06 12.33
N ILE A 146 -5.28 -2.24 11.80
CA ILE A 146 -4.47 -3.43 12.09
C ILE A 146 -3.55 -3.69 10.91
N PHE A 147 -2.25 -3.62 11.17
CA PHE A 147 -1.18 -4.02 10.27
C PHE A 147 -0.60 -5.37 10.72
N ARG A 148 -0.27 -6.23 9.76
CA ARG A 148 0.42 -7.50 9.99
C ARG A 148 1.61 -7.59 9.06
N GLY A 149 2.79 -7.80 9.65
CA GLY A 149 4.04 -8.01 8.95
C GLY A 149 4.76 -9.25 9.45
N GLN A 150 5.68 -9.74 8.65
CA GLN A 150 6.59 -10.82 9.02
C GLN A 150 8.02 -10.33 8.91
N TYR A 151 8.87 -10.78 9.82
CA TYR A 151 10.31 -10.57 9.69
C TYR A 151 11.08 -11.81 10.12
N GLN A 152 12.21 -12.04 9.48
CA GLN A 152 13.12 -13.11 9.80
C GLN A 152 14.25 -12.57 10.67
N ILE A 153 14.62 -13.34 11.69
CA ILE A 153 15.82 -13.07 12.50
C ILE A 153 16.90 -14.05 12.05
N ASP A 154 18.03 -13.51 11.61
CA ASP A 154 19.20 -14.33 11.36
C ASP A 154 19.81 -14.75 12.70
N GLN A 155 20.28 -16.00 12.78
CA GLN A 155 20.67 -16.64 14.05
C GLN A 155 22.10 -16.29 14.50
N ASP A 156 22.76 -15.37 13.81
CA ASP A 156 24.10 -14.95 14.19
C ASP A 156 24.04 -14.04 15.44
N GLU A 157 24.44 -14.57 16.60
CA GLU A 157 24.34 -13.89 17.92
C GLU A 157 25.04 -12.52 17.95
N LEU A 158 26.07 -12.32 17.12
CA LEU A 158 26.82 -11.07 17.07
C LEU A 158 26.07 -9.92 16.38
N LEU A 159 25.05 -10.23 15.58
CA LEU A 159 24.27 -9.27 14.80
C LEU A 159 22.83 -9.11 15.32
N PHE A 160 22.46 -9.78 16.39
CA PHE A 160 21.07 -9.84 16.88
C PHE A 160 20.47 -8.45 17.17
N PHE A 161 21.22 -7.58 17.85
CA PHE A 161 20.74 -6.24 18.20
C PHE A 161 20.62 -5.31 16.98
N ASP A 162 21.57 -5.36 16.05
CA ASP A 162 21.55 -4.53 14.85
C ASP A 162 20.40 -4.96 13.92
N ARG A 163 20.20 -6.26 13.74
CA ARG A 163 19.12 -6.78 12.89
C ARG A 163 17.73 -6.63 13.48
N GLN A 164 17.59 -6.66 14.81
CA GLN A 164 16.32 -6.34 15.44
C GLN A 164 15.93 -4.88 15.18
N SER A 165 16.88 -3.95 15.16
CA SER A 165 16.62 -2.56 14.81
C SER A 165 16.21 -2.43 13.34
N GLU A 166 16.90 -3.10 12.41
CA GLU A 166 16.57 -3.13 10.99
C GLU A 166 15.17 -3.72 10.73
N ALA A 167 14.82 -4.81 11.43
CA ALA A 167 13.50 -5.42 11.33
C ALA A 167 12.40 -4.46 11.79
N ILE A 168 12.61 -3.72 12.88
CA ILE A 168 11.65 -2.71 13.37
C ILE A 168 11.52 -1.57 12.35
N ASP A 169 12.62 -1.15 11.73
CA ASP A 169 12.60 -0.09 10.72
C ASP A 169 11.84 -0.53 9.46
N GLN A 170 12.04 -1.77 9.01
CA GLN A 170 11.29 -2.33 7.88
C GLN A 170 9.79 -2.40 8.20
N ILE A 171 9.43 -2.91 9.38
CA ILE A 171 8.03 -3.00 9.82
C ILE A 171 7.38 -1.62 9.93
N ALA A 172 8.12 -0.62 10.45
CA ALA A 172 7.64 0.75 10.53
C ALA A 172 7.38 1.35 9.14
N LYS A 173 8.25 1.03 8.18
CA LYS A 173 8.08 1.43 6.77
C LYS A 173 6.86 0.77 6.15
N ASP A 174 6.70 -0.54 6.26
CA ASP A 174 5.57 -1.27 5.69
C ASP A 174 4.23 -0.82 6.32
N PHE A 175 4.23 -0.57 7.63
CA PHE A 175 3.09 0.04 8.32
C PHE A 175 2.77 1.42 7.76
N ALA A 176 3.78 2.27 7.56
CA ALA A 176 3.61 3.61 7.03
C ALA A 176 3.06 3.59 5.59
N GLU A 177 3.57 2.72 4.74
CA GLU A 177 3.05 2.53 3.37
C GLU A 177 1.58 2.12 3.40
N SER A 178 1.20 1.19 4.28
CA SER A 178 -0.18 0.74 4.44
C SER A 178 -1.12 1.86 4.92
N VAL A 179 -0.70 2.65 5.92
CA VAL A 179 -1.49 3.79 6.43
C VAL A 179 -1.63 4.89 5.39
N VAL A 180 -0.53 5.26 4.73
CA VAL A 180 -0.55 6.33 3.71
C VAL A 180 -1.39 5.92 2.51
N SER A 181 -1.28 4.66 2.04
CA SER A 181 -2.16 4.15 0.99
C SER A 181 -3.63 4.17 1.40
N ALA A 182 -3.96 3.74 2.61
CA ALA A 182 -5.33 3.78 3.11
C ALA A 182 -5.89 5.22 3.18
N ILE A 183 -5.05 6.21 3.52
CA ILE A 183 -5.44 7.62 3.55
C ILE A 183 -5.60 8.21 2.16
N LEU A 184 -4.70 7.88 1.22
CA LEU A 184 -4.68 8.47 -0.11
C LEU A 184 -5.60 7.78 -1.12
N GLU A 185 -5.92 6.52 -0.91
CA GLU A 185 -6.68 5.66 -1.85
C GLU A 185 -8.06 5.27 -1.30
N GLY A 186 -8.35 5.57 -0.04
CA GLY A 186 -9.54 5.14 0.68
C GLY A 186 -10.78 6.03 0.48
N PHE A 187 -10.77 6.90 -0.55
CA PHE A 187 -11.88 7.80 -0.87
C PHE A 187 -12.57 7.42 -2.16
#